data_d582df044a14d122cbc9cb39832f7304
#
_entry.id   d582df044a14d122cbc9cb39832f7304
#
_cell.length_a   1.000
_cell.length_b   1.000
_cell.length_c   1.000
_cell.angle_alpha   90.00
_cell.angle_beta   90.00
_cell.angle_gamma   90.00
#
_symmetry.space_group_name_H-M   'P 1'
#
loop_
_entity.id
_entity.type
_entity.pdbx_description
1 polymer ?
#
loop_
_entity_poly.entity_id
_entity_poly.type
_entity_poly.pdbx_seq_one_letter_code
_entity_poly.pdbx_strand_id
1 'polypeptide(L)'
;MAILVSGGAGYIGSHTAVELIGAGYDVVIVDNLSNSDMDAVEGVRRITGVDVPFEKADCCDRDAFARVFEKYDFDSVIHFAASKAVGESVSKPLEYYRNNLMSFMNVIGLMREYGRQNIVFSSSCTVYGEADVLPVTEQTPRKPATSPYGNTKQMCEDILRDSLAAYEGLKGIALRYFNPIGAHPSALIGELPRGVPQNLVPYITQTAAGIRECLSVFGDDYPTPDGSNIRDYIDV
;
A
#
# COMPACT_ATOMS: atom_id res chain seq x y z
N MET A 1 -3.27 13.71 18.26
CA MET A 1 -2.13 12.91 17.75
C MET A 1 -2.35 12.73 16.26
N ALA A 2 -1.48 13.31 15.46
CA ALA A 2 -1.64 13.29 14.01
C ALA A 2 -0.83 12.18 13.36
N ILE A 3 -1.36 11.61 12.29
CA ILE A 3 -0.76 10.51 11.52
C ILE A 3 -0.66 10.92 10.05
N LEU A 4 0.52 10.82 9.49
CA LEU A 4 0.75 11.01 8.06
C LEU A 4 0.47 9.70 7.32
N VAL A 5 -0.42 9.72 6.33
CA VAL A 5 -0.75 8.57 5.48
C VAL A 5 -0.25 8.86 4.07
N SER A 6 0.90 8.30 3.71
CA SER A 6 1.44 8.40 2.35
C SER A 6 0.85 7.32 1.44
N GLY A 7 0.45 7.69 0.23
CA GLY A 7 -0.42 6.87 -0.62
C GLY A 7 -1.87 6.85 -0.13
N GLY A 8 -2.26 7.90 0.62
CA GLY A 8 -3.55 7.96 1.31
C GLY A 8 -4.76 8.20 0.41
N ALA A 9 -4.56 8.60 -0.85
CA ALA A 9 -5.62 8.64 -1.87
C ALA A 9 -5.79 7.30 -2.61
N GLY A 10 -4.94 6.31 -2.31
CA GLY A 10 -5.05 4.95 -2.83
C GLY A 10 -6.15 4.15 -2.14
N TYR A 11 -6.38 2.92 -2.63
CA TYR A 11 -7.42 2.01 -2.14
C TYR A 11 -7.30 1.75 -0.63
N ILE A 12 -6.20 1.15 -0.18
CA ILE A 12 -5.99 0.82 1.24
C ILE A 12 -5.81 2.10 2.07
N GLY A 13 -5.07 3.08 1.53
CA GLY A 13 -4.80 4.34 2.25
C GLY A 13 -6.05 5.14 2.58
N SER A 14 -7.02 5.22 1.67
CA SER A 14 -8.27 5.95 1.91
C SER A 14 -9.15 5.27 2.96
N HIS A 15 -9.26 3.93 2.95
CA HIS A 15 -9.95 3.18 3.99
C HIS A 15 -9.26 3.33 5.35
N THR A 16 -7.94 3.22 5.38
CA THR A 16 -7.17 3.46 6.62
C THR A 16 -7.37 4.88 7.16
N ALA A 17 -7.43 5.89 6.28
CA ALA A 17 -7.68 7.27 6.71
C ALA A 17 -9.08 7.41 7.36
N VAL A 18 -10.11 6.76 6.82
CA VAL A 18 -11.46 6.74 7.41
C VAL A 18 -11.43 6.13 8.81
N GLU A 19 -10.81 4.95 8.94
CA GLU A 19 -10.73 4.23 10.23
C GLU A 19 -9.94 5.02 11.28
N LEU A 20 -8.83 5.63 10.90
CA LEU A 20 -8.03 6.48 11.80
C LEU A 20 -8.81 7.69 12.29
N ILE A 21 -9.51 8.39 11.39
CA ILE A 21 -10.36 9.54 11.76
C ILE A 21 -11.50 9.06 12.66
N GLY A 22 -12.15 7.94 12.35
CA GLY A 22 -13.19 7.34 13.17
C GLY A 22 -12.70 6.93 14.57
N ALA A 23 -11.43 6.56 14.70
CA ALA A 23 -10.76 6.27 15.97
C ALA A 23 -10.30 7.53 16.72
N GLY A 24 -10.52 8.72 16.18
CA GLY A 24 -10.19 10.00 16.82
C GLY A 24 -8.76 10.51 16.56
N TYR A 25 -8.07 10.00 15.57
CA TYR A 25 -6.77 10.54 15.15
C TYR A 25 -6.95 11.67 14.13
N ASP A 26 -6.07 12.66 14.19
CA ASP A 26 -5.88 13.61 13.10
C ASP A 26 -5.09 12.93 11.97
N VAL A 27 -5.50 13.13 10.74
CA VAL A 27 -4.86 12.50 9.58
C VAL A 27 -4.41 13.56 8.58
N VAL A 28 -3.21 13.37 8.02
CA VAL A 28 -2.74 14.11 6.86
C VAL A 28 -2.52 13.13 5.72
N ILE A 29 -3.22 13.31 4.61
CA ILE A 29 -3.09 12.47 3.41
C ILE A 29 -2.03 13.07 2.49
N VAL A 30 -1.07 12.23 2.03
CA VAL A 30 -0.10 12.58 1.00
C VAL A 30 -0.19 11.59 -0.15
N ASP A 31 -0.29 12.10 -1.37
CA ASP A 31 -0.33 11.28 -2.58
C ASP A 31 0.13 12.11 -3.80
N ASN A 32 0.77 11.49 -4.77
CA ASN A 32 1.15 12.15 -6.02
C ASN A 32 0.06 12.07 -7.11
N LEU A 33 -1.01 11.30 -6.84
CA LEU A 33 -2.14 11.03 -7.74
C LEU A 33 -1.72 10.34 -9.05
N SER A 34 -0.60 9.61 -9.07
CA SER A 34 -0.17 8.87 -10.26
C SER A 34 -1.07 7.66 -10.57
N ASN A 35 -1.59 7.00 -9.52
CA ASN A 35 -2.48 5.83 -9.63
C ASN A 35 -3.69 5.91 -8.67
N SER A 36 -4.06 7.11 -8.30
CA SER A 36 -5.19 7.45 -7.41
C SER A 36 -5.92 8.68 -7.94
N ASP A 37 -7.02 9.07 -7.31
CA ASP A 37 -7.79 10.24 -7.67
C ASP A 37 -8.19 11.05 -6.44
N MET A 38 -8.46 12.35 -6.64
CA MET A 38 -9.02 13.23 -5.61
C MET A 38 -10.38 12.78 -5.12
N ASP A 39 -11.13 12.04 -5.93
CA ASP A 39 -12.43 11.46 -5.54
C ASP A 39 -12.32 10.58 -4.28
N ALA A 40 -11.19 9.90 -4.09
CA ALA A 40 -10.95 9.11 -2.88
C ALA A 40 -10.78 10.01 -1.64
N VAL A 41 -10.07 11.13 -1.76
CA VAL A 41 -9.91 12.11 -0.67
C VAL A 41 -11.25 12.76 -0.34
N GLU A 42 -12.02 13.13 -1.36
CA GLU A 42 -13.36 13.67 -1.18
C GLU A 42 -14.31 12.62 -0.57
N GLY A 43 -14.17 11.36 -0.94
CA GLY A 43 -14.87 10.24 -0.33
C GLY A 43 -14.59 10.15 1.18
N VAL A 44 -13.32 10.24 1.58
CA VAL A 44 -12.91 10.26 3.00
C VAL A 44 -13.56 11.45 3.72
N ARG A 45 -13.51 12.66 3.16
CA ARG A 45 -14.14 13.85 3.74
C ARG A 45 -15.65 13.68 3.94
N ARG A 46 -16.33 13.14 2.95
CA ARG A 46 -17.79 12.92 3.00
C ARG A 46 -18.20 11.84 4.00
N ILE A 47 -17.40 10.78 4.14
CA ILE A 47 -17.66 9.69 5.08
C ILE A 47 -17.47 10.18 6.51
N THR A 48 -16.35 10.86 6.76
CA THR A 48 -15.95 11.24 8.12
C THR A 48 -16.53 12.57 8.58
N GLY A 49 -16.97 13.43 7.66
CA GLY A 49 -17.37 14.81 7.95
C GLY A 49 -16.19 15.73 8.32
N VAL A 50 -14.95 15.26 8.17
CA VAL A 50 -13.74 16.01 8.48
C VAL A 50 -13.08 16.51 7.19
N ASP A 51 -12.72 17.79 7.15
CA ASP A 51 -11.92 18.35 6.06
C ASP A 51 -10.45 17.90 6.23
N VAL A 52 -10.19 16.63 5.89
CA VAL A 52 -8.86 16.03 6.02
C VAL A 52 -7.85 16.77 5.14
N PRO A 53 -6.70 17.22 5.69
CA PRO A 53 -5.64 17.82 4.92
C PRO A 53 -5.09 16.87 3.85
N PHE A 54 -4.92 17.38 2.64
CA PHE A 54 -4.32 16.66 1.52
C PHE A 54 -3.15 17.44 0.93
N GLU A 55 -2.02 16.75 0.77
CA GLU A 55 -0.83 17.29 0.12
C GLU A 55 -0.49 16.48 -1.13
N LYS A 56 -0.48 17.16 -2.27
CA LYS A 56 -0.03 16.54 -3.52
C LYS A 56 1.49 16.57 -3.57
N ALA A 57 2.13 15.49 -3.15
CA ALA A 57 3.58 15.35 -3.17
C ALA A 57 3.99 13.92 -3.56
N ASP A 58 5.11 13.81 -4.26
CA ASP A 58 5.74 12.53 -4.57
C ASP A 58 6.75 12.19 -3.47
N CYS A 59 6.57 11.04 -2.82
CA CYS A 59 7.51 10.56 -1.80
C CYS A 59 8.92 10.28 -2.38
N CYS A 60 9.05 10.12 -3.69
CA CYS A 60 10.34 10.02 -4.36
C CYS A 60 11.06 11.36 -4.53
N ASP A 61 10.31 12.47 -4.52
CA ASP A 61 10.87 13.83 -4.49
C ASP A 61 11.07 14.24 -3.03
N ARG A 62 12.32 14.08 -2.56
CA ARG A 62 12.65 14.33 -1.15
C ARG A 62 12.35 15.75 -0.72
N ASP A 63 12.61 16.75 -1.56
CA ASP A 63 12.42 18.16 -1.21
C ASP A 63 10.92 18.52 -1.17
N ALA A 64 10.14 18.00 -2.11
CA ALA A 64 8.68 18.14 -2.09
C ALA A 64 8.08 17.48 -0.85
N PHE A 65 8.56 16.29 -0.49
CA PHE A 65 8.07 15.55 0.66
C PHE A 65 8.54 16.14 2.00
N ALA A 66 9.75 16.70 2.07
CA ALA A 66 10.25 17.42 3.25
C ALA A 66 9.35 18.61 3.65
N ARG A 67 8.81 19.35 2.66
CA ARG A 67 7.86 20.44 2.92
C ARG A 67 6.61 20.00 3.67
N VAL A 68 6.19 18.74 3.51
CA VAL A 68 5.07 18.18 4.27
C VAL A 68 5.45 17.97 5.73
N PHE A 69 6.67 17.47 5.99
CA PHE A 69 7.21 17.34 7.35
C PHE A 69 7.41 18.68 8.06
N GLU A 70 7.73 19.72 7.31
CA GLU A 70 7.83 21.10 7.84
C GLU A 70 6.46 21.70 8.16
N LYS A 71 5.47 21.40 7.34
CA LYS A 71 4.13 21.99 7.42
C LYS A 71 3.26 21.39 8.52
N TYR A 72 3.41 20.08 8.78
CA TYR A 72 2.53 19.35 9.69
C TYR A 72 3.30 18.72 10.86
N ASP A 73 2.71 18.83 12.04
CA ASP A 73 3.20 18.14 13.23
C ASP A 73 2.45 16.80 13.40
N PHE A 74 3.13 15.70 13.13
CA PHE A 74 2.58 14.34 13.26
C PHE A 74 3.58 13.43 13.99
N ASP A 75 3.05 12.42 14.68
CA ASP A 75 3.83 11.49 15.49
C ASP A 75 4.25 10.23 14.73
N SER A 76 3.46 9.86 13.74
CA SER A 76 3.56 8.56 13.08
C SER A 76 3.36 8.69 11.58
N VAL A 77 3.96 7.78 10.83
CA VAL A 77 3.79 7.64 9.39
C VAL A 77 3.23 6.25 9.08
N ILE A 78 2.16 6.19 8.26
CA ILE A 78 1.73 4.95 7.62
C ILE A 78 2.08 5.06 6.13
N HIS A 79 2.95 4.18 5.65
CA HIS A 79 3.48 4.26 4.30
C HIS A 79 2.87 3.21 3.37
N PHE A 80 1.91 3.64 2.54
CA PHE A 80 1.30 2.84 1.47
C PHE A 80 1.84 3.18 0.09
N ALA A 81 2.43 4.36 -0.10
CA ALA A 81 2.87 4.83 -1.41
C ALA A 81 3.88 3.87 -2.06
N ALA A 82 3.44 3.17 -3.10
CA ALA A 82 4.26 2.22 -3.86
C ALA A 82 3.60 1.86 -5.18
N SER A 83 4.39 1.48 -6.18
CA SER A 83 3.91 0.73 -7.34
C SER A 83 3.65 -0.73 -6.91
N LYS A 84 2.46 -1.29 -7.21
CA LYS A 84 1.99 -2.56 -6.62
C LYS A 84 1.68 -3.68 -7.63
N ALA A 85 1.65 -3.40 -8.92
CA ALA A 85 1.25 -4.37 -9.93
C ALA A 85 2.36 -5.39 -10.22
N VAL A 86 2.17 -6.64 -9.78
CA VAL A 86 3.16 -7.73 -9.91
C VAL A 86 3.57 -7.94 -11.37
N GLY A 87 2.59 -8.07 -12.28
CA GLY A 87 2.86 -8.29 -13.71
C GLY A 87 3.60 -7.12 -14.36
N GLU A 88 3.23 -5.88 -14.05
CA GLU A 88 3.93 -4.69 -14.56
C GLU A 88 5.37 -4.63 -14.04
N SER A 89 5.62 -5.04 -12.81
CA SER A 89 6.97 -5.03 -12.23
C SER A 89 7.97 -5.88 -13.03
N VAL A 90 7.49 -6.96 -13.65
CA VAL A 90 8.33 -7.83 -14.49
C VAL A 90 8.76 -7.10 -15.78
N SER A 91 7.87 -6.32 -16.38
CA SER A 91 8.16 -5.55 -17.59
C SER A 91 8.90 -4.23 -17.34
N LYS A 92 8.78 -3.66 -16.11
CA LYS A 92 9.37 -2.38 -15.73
C LYS A 92 10.14 -2.45 -14.39
N PRO A 93 11.09 -3.37 -14.23
CA PRO A 93 11.71 -3.62 -12.93
C PRO A 93 12.43 -2.40 -12.34
N LEU A 94 13.17 -1.65 -13.15
CA LEU A 94 13.93 -0.49 -12.66
C LEU A 94 13.03 0.62 -12.14
N GLU A 95 11.87 0.83 -12.74
CA GLU A 95 10.88 1.81 -12.29
C GLU A 95 10.33 1.42 -10.91
N TYR A 96 10.04 0.12 -10.71
CA TYR A 96 9.58 -0.42 -9.42
C TYR A 96 10.64 -0.29 -8.33
N TYR A 97 11.88 -0.67 -8.62
CA TYR A 97 12.97 -0.50 -7.65
C TYR A 97 13.16 0.98 -7.29
N ARG A 98 13.24 1.84 -8.30
CA ARG A 98 13.42 3.27 -8.06
C ARG A 98 12.28 3.85 -7.24
N ASN A 99 11.03 3.61 -7.63
CA ASN A 99 9.87 4.17 -6.95
C ASN A 99 9.75 3.66 -5.51
N ASN A 100 9.73 2.34 -5.33
CA ASN A 100 9.41 1.75 -4.04
C ASN A 100 10.55 1.93 -3.01
N LEU A 101 11.81 1.78 -3.44
CA LEU A 101 12.94 1.95 -2.52
C LEU A 101 13.20 3.42 -2.21
N MET A 102 13.16 4.31 -3.22
CA MET A 102 13.42 5.74 -3.02
C MET A 102 12.36 6.37 -2.12
N SER A 103 11.06 6.10 -2.37
CA SER A 103 9.98 6.61 -1.53
C SER A 103 10.15 6.16 -0.08
N PHE A 104 10.46 4.89 0.15
CA PHE A 104 10.64 4.35 1.50
C PHE A 104 11.87 4.93 2.21
N MET A 105 13.02 5.02 1.51
CA MET A 105 14.24 5.62 2.07
C MET A 105 14.03 7.10 2.41
N ASN A 106 13.30 7.85 1.57
CA ASN A 106 12.98 9.24 1.85
C ASN A 106 12.09 9.37 3.10
N VAL A 107 11.08 8.49 3.26
CA VAL A 107 10.25 8.46 4.47
C VAL A 107 11.13 8.27 5.72
N ILE A 108 11.94 7.21 5.76
CA ILE A 108 12.80 6.91 6.92
C ILE A 108 13.80 8.06 7.19
N GLY A 109 14.42 8.59 6.13
CA GLY A 109 15.37 9.68 6.22
C GLY A 109 14.74 10.96 6.79
N LEU A 110 13.57 11.35 6.30
CA LEU A 110 12.85 12.53 6.81
C LEU A 110 12.29 12.29 8.22
N MET A 111 11.78 11.12 8.54
CA MET A 111 11.38 10.78 9.91
C MET A 111 12.52 11.00 10.90
N ARG A 112 13.72 10.54 10.56
CA ARG A 112 14.92 10.74 11.37
C ARG A 112 15.26 12.24 11.50
N GLU A 113 15.25 12.98 10.39
CA GLU A 113 15.61 14.40 10.35
C GLU A 113 14.66 15.26 11.18
N TYR A 114 13.36 14.96 11.12
CA TYR A 114 12.32 15.70 11.83
C TYR A 114 11.91 15.06 13.18
N GLY A 115 12.65 14.05 13.66
CA GLY A 115 12.43 13.43 14.97
C GLY A 115 11.14 12.62 15.09
N ARG A 116 10.59 12.11 13.97
CA ARG A 116 9.41 11.25 13.97
C ARG A 116 9.82 9.81 14.25
N GLN A 117 9.10 9.11 15.12
CA GLN A 117 9.60 7.85 15.67
C GLN A 117 8.80 6.61 15.26
N ASN A 118 7.56 6.75 14.82
CA ASN A 118 6.69 5.58 14.59
C ASN A 118 6.34 5.40 13.11
N ILE A 119 6.62 4.22 12.57
CA ILE A 119 6.26 3.88 11.18
C ILE A 119 5.49 2.57 11.11
N VAL A 120 4.40 2.57 10.33
CA VAL A 120 3.75 1.37 9.83
C VAL A 120 4.04 1.26 8.35
N PHE A 121 4.69 0.19 7.94
CA PHE A 121 5.04 -0.06 6.56
C PHE A 121 4.09 -1.08 5.92
N SER A 122 3.50 -0.70 4.80
CA SER A 122 2.73 -1.58 3.94
C SER A 122 3.68 -2.55 3.22
N SER A 123 3.94 -3.70 3.84
CA SER A 123 4.63 -4.81 3.20
C SER A 123 3.64 -5.66 2.39
N SER A 124 3.92 -6.93 2.21
CA SER A 124 3.08 -7.83 1.41
C SER A 124 3.38 -9.29 1.75
N CYS A 125 2.40 -10.17 1.59
CA CYS A 125 2.61 -11.62 1.63
C CYS A 125 3.64 -12.11 0.58
N THR A 126 3.87 -11.35 -0.49
CA THR A 126 4.88 -11.68 -1.52
C THR A 126 6.30 -11.81 -0.97
N VAL A 127 6.58 -11.31 0.23
CA VAL A 127 7.88 -11.47 0.91
C VAL A 127 8.15 -12.92 1.32
N TYR A 128 7.12 -13.76 1.45
CA TYR A 128 7.30 -15.18 1.76
C TYR A 128 7.76 -16.00 0.54
N GLY A 129 7.57 -15.47 -0.70
CA GLY A 129 7.76 -16.24 -1.91
C GLY A 129 6.82 -17.46 -1.95
N GLU A 130 7.31 -18.57 -2.43
CA GLU A 130 6.59 -19.87 -2.39
C GLU A 130 6.93 -20.59 -1.07
N ALA A 131 6.08 -20.45 -0.07
CA ALA A 131 6.27 -21.04 1.24
C ALA A 131 6.17 -22.58 1.17
N ASP A 132 7.06 -23.28 1.90
CA ASP A 132 7.05 -24.76 1.96
C ASP A 132 5.93 -25.29 2.83
N VAL A 133 5.48 -24.50 3.82
CA VAL A 133 4.49 -24.91 4.82
C VAL A 133 3.40 -23.85 4.92
N LEU A 134 2.18 -24.33 4.92
CA LEU A 134 0.97 -23.50 5.09
C LEU A 134 0.22 -23.93 6.38
N PRO A 135 -0.48 -23.03 7.05
CA PRO A 135 -0.53 -21.57 6.78
C PRO A 135 0.79 -20.87 7.11
N VAL A 136 1.10 -19.77 6.41
CA VAL A 136 2.24 -18.92 6.76
C VAL A 136 1.98 -18.16 8.06
N THR A 137 3.06 -17.90 8.80
CA THR A 137 3.08 -17.10 10.02
C THR A 137 4.18 -16.04 9.92
N GLU A 138 4.28 -15.16 10.90
CA GLU A 138 5.36 -14.16 10.97
C GLU A 138 6.76 -14.81 11.04
N GLN A 139 6.86 -16.06 11.54
CA GLN A 139 8.10 -16.84 11.64
C GLN A 139 8.41 -17.60 10.34
N THR A 140 7.50 -17.66 9.38
CA THR A 140 7.75 -18.34 8.10
C THR A 140 8.95 -17.69 7.39
N PRO A 141 9.99 -18.47 7.02
CA PRO A 141 11.17 -17.93 6.37
C PRO A 141 10.83 -17.26 5.05
N ARG A 142 11.46 -16.11 4.80
CA ARG A 142 11.39 -15.45 3.49
C ARG A 142 12.18 -16.27 2.47
N LYS A 143 11.59 -16.48 1.29
CA LYS A 143 12.24 -17.07 0.13
C LYS A 143 12.54 -16.02 -0.93
N PRO A 144 13.36 -16.33 -1.94
CA PRO A 144 13.55 -15.42 -3.07
C PRO A 144 12.20 -14.96 -3.63
N ALA A 145 12.07 -13.65 -3.84
CA ALA A 145 10.86 -13.08 -4.39
C ALA A 145 10.62 -13.57 -5.82
N THR A 146 9.37 -13.85 -6.17
CA THR A 146 8.97 -14.30 -7.50
C THR A 146 8.77 -13.16 -8.49
N SER A 147 8.88 -11.91 -8.03
CA SER A 147 8.73 -10.71 -8.86
C SER A 147 9.57 -9.54 -8.35
N PRO A 148 9.92 -8.57 -9.23
CA PRO A 148 10.57 -7.33 -8.81
C PRO A 148 9.76 -6.56 -7.74
N TYR A 149 8.44 -6.51 -7.84
CA TYR A 149 7.60 -5.93 -6.79
C TYR A 149 7.82 -6.62 -5.44
N GLY A 150 7.71 -7.94 -5.39
CA GLY A 150 7.96 -8.71 -4.15
C GLY A 150 9.34 -8.46 -3.59
N ASN A 151 10.36 -8.39 -4.45
CA ASN A 151 11.72 -8.09 -4.04
C ASN A 151 11.87 -6.67 -3.47
N THR A 152 11.17 -5.65 -4.03
CA THR A 152 11.18 -4.31 -3.42
C THR A 152 10.61 -4.33 -2.00
N LYS A 153 9.58 -5.14 -1.74
CA LYS A 153 9.01 -5.28 -0.38
C LYS A 153 10.00 -5.97 0.58
N GLN A 154 10.69 -7.03 0.13
CA GLN A 154 11.75 -7.65 0.93
C GLN A 154 12.87 -6.67 1.27
N MET A 155 13.36 -5.91 0.29
CA MET A 155 14.39 -4.88 0.48
C MET A 155 13.94 -3.78 1.44
N CYS A 156 12.70 -3.30 1.33
CA CYS A 156 12.15 -2.30 2.26
C CYS A 156 12.06 -2.84 3.70
N GLU A 157 11.72 -4.12 3.89
CA GLU A 157 11.76 -4.73 5.23
C GLU A 157 13.19 -4.83 5.78
N ASP A 158 14.18 -5.12 4.92
CA ASP A 158 15.59 -5.12 5.32
C ASP A 158 16.05 -3.71 5.70
N ILE A 159 15.71 -2.69 4.89
CA ILE A 159 15.99 -1.28 5.21
C ILE A 159 15.32 -0.88 6.53
N LEU A 160 14.05 -1.28 6.75
CA LEU A 160 13.35 -1.01 8.00
C LEU A 160 14.09 -1.62 9.19
N ARG A 161 14.40 -2.92 9.14
CA ARG A 161 15.09 -3.65 10.20
C ARG A 161 16.44 -2.99 10.55
N ASP A 162 17.24 -2.67 9.54
CA ASP A 162 18.55 -2.06 9.73
C ASP A 162 18.44 -0.63 10.28
N SER A 163 17.40 0.13 9.86
CA SER A 163 17.09 1.45 10.39
C SER A 163 16.63 1.40 11.85
N LEU A 164 15.78 0.43 12.21
CA LEU A 164 15.35 0.21 13.60
C LEU A 164 16.52 -0.13 14.53
N ALA A 165 17.50 -0.87 14.02
CA ALA A 165 18.71 -1.21 14.78
C ALA A 165 19.68 -0.02 14.94
N ALA A 166 19.73 0.86 13.94
CA ALA A 166 20.68 1.96 13.87
C ALA A 166 20.20 3.27 14.52
N TYR A 167 18.89 3.52 14.49
CA TYR A 167 18.30 4.81 14.89
C TYR A 167 17.53 4.68 16.20
N GLU A 168 18.12 5.22 17.28
CA GLU A 168 17.51 5.21 18.60
C GLU A 168 16.14 5.89 18.59
N GLY A 169 15.14 5.24 19.19
CA GLY A 169 13.77 5.73 19.29
C GLY A 169 12.89 5.41 18.09
N LEU A 170 13.44 5.02 16.94
CA LEU A 170 12.62 4.60 15.81
C LEU A 170 11.93 3.27 16.12
N LYS A 171 10.61 3.21 15.88
CA LYS A 171 9.77 2.04 16.05
C LYS A 171 9.02 1.76 14.76
N GLY A 172 8.93 0.50 14.36
CA GLY A 172 8.29 0.17 13.08
C GLY A 172 7.61 -1.19 13.10
N ILE A 173 6.54 -1.27 12.31
CA ILE A 173 5.79 -2.50 12.05
C ILE A 173 5.67 -2.65 10.54
N ALA A 174 5.93 -3.85 10.02
CA ALA A 174 5.66 -4.20 8.63
C ALA A 174 4.40 -5.09 8.56
N LEU A 175 3.38 -4.65 7.83
CA LEU A 175 2.14 -5.40 7.63
C LEU A 175 2.23 -6.24 6.36
N ARG A 176 2.21 -7.56 6.48
CA ARG A 176 2.28 -8.52 5.37
C ARG A 176 0.91 -9.09 5.07
N TYR A 177 0.00 -8.27 4.59
CA TYR A 177 -1.35 -8.72 4.22
C TYR A 177 -1.38 -9.38 2.84
N PHE A 178 -2.39 -10.22 2.64
CA PHE A 178 -2.63 -10.96 1.40
C PHE A 178 -3.38 -10.09 0.38
N ASN A 179 -4.52 -10.54 -0.12
CA ASN A 179 -5.24 -9.81 -1.15
C ASN A 179 -6.38 -9.02 -0.52
N PRO A 180 -6.25 -7.71 -0.28
CA PRO A 180 -7.35 -6.92 0.23
C PRO A 180 -8.45 -6.82 -0.83
N ILE A 181 -9.68 -7.02 -0.40
CA ILE A 181 -10.90 -6.88 -1.21
C ILE A 181 -11.94 -6.09 -0.42
N GLY A 182 -13.00 -5.67 -1.09
CA GLY A 182 -14.07 -4.92 -0.47
C GLY A 182 -14.08 -3.45 -0.84
N ALA A 183 -15.05 -2.75 -0.30
CA ALA A 183 -15.22 -1.31 -0.42
C ALA A 183 -15.98 -0.79 0.80
N HIS A 184 -15.82 0.48 1.11
CA HIS A 184 -16.57 1.09 2.20
C HIS A 184 -18.09 1.01 1.95
N PRO A 185 -18.91 0.70 2.97
CA PRO A 185 -20.37 0.54 2.81
C PRO A 185 -21.09 1.73 2.18
N SER A 186 -20.52 2.94 2.29
CA SER A 186 -21.07 4.14 1.64
C SER A 186 -20.93 4.15 0.12
N ALA A 187 -20.13 3.25 -0.47
CA ALA A 187 -19.73 3.23 -1.87
C ALA A 187 -18.99 4.52 -2.34
N LEU A 188 -18.46 5.33 -1.42
CA LEU A 188 -17.73 6.56 -1.73
C LEU A 188 -16.23 6.33 -1.95
N ILE A 189 -15.68 5.24 -1.38
CA ILE A 189 -14.29 4.80 -1.58
C ILE A 189 -14.26 3.30 -1.83
N GLY A 190 -13.29 2.85 -2.62
CA GLY A 190 -13.12 1.45 -3.01
C GLY A 190 -11.90 1.29 -3.90
N GLU A 191 -11.71 0.11 -4.48
CA GLU A 191 -10.64 -0.13 -5.43
C GLU A 191 -11.04 0.34 -6.84
N LEU A 192 -10.48 1.49 -7.27
CA LEU A 192 -10.73 2.12 -8.56
C LEU A 192 -9.42 2.18 -9.37
N PRO A 193 -8.97 1.07 -9.97
CA PRO A 193 -7.72 1.04 -10.72
C PRO A 193 -7.85 1.86 -12.01
N ARG A 194 -6.79 2.58 -12.36
CA ARG A 194 -6.68 3.24 -13.66
C ARG A 194 -6.38 2.21 -14.74
N GLY A 195 -7.14 2.25 -15.83
CA GLY A 195 -6.99 1.32 -16.97
C GLY A 195 -7.51 -0.09 -16.67
N VAL A 196 -6.78 -1.12 -17.10
CA VAL A 196 -7.18 -2.52 -16.92
C VAL A 196 -6.87 -2.97 -15.51
N PRO A 197 -7.87 -3.45 -14.72
CA PRO A 197 -7.61 -3.96 -13.38
C PRO A 197 -6.62 -5.13 -13.40
N GLN A 198 -5.72 -5.13 -12.43
CA GLN A 198 -4.79 -6.23 -12.22
C GLN A 198 -5.25 -7.17 -11.08
N ASN A 199 -6.24 -6.73 -10.28
CA ASN A 199 -6.85 -7.51 -9.23
C ASN A 199 -8.18 -8.11 -9.68
N LEU A 200 -8.55 -9.25 -9.11
CA LEU A 200 -9.71 -10.02 -9.49
C LEU A 200 -11.03 -9.25 -9.29
N VAL A 201 -11.25 -8.70 -8.10
CA VAL A 201 -12.54 -8.11 -7.74
C VAL A 201 -12.91 -6.90 -8.61
N PRO A 202 -12.05 -5.89 -8.82
CA PRO A 202 -12.41 -4.79 -9.72
C PRO A 202 -12.58 -5.26 -11.18
N TYR A 203 -11.90 -6.32 -11.60
CA TYR A 203 -12.15 -6.89 -12.94
C TYR A 203 -13.55 -7.52 -13.02
N ILE A 204 -13.96 -8.29 -12.01
CA ILE A 204 -15.30 -8.89 -11.92
C ILE A 204 -16.37 -7.79 -11.91
N THR A 205 -16.23 -6.81 -11.05
CA THR A 205 -17.24 -5.72 -10.91
C THR A 205 -17.37 -4.88 -12.18
N GLN A 206 -16.27 -4.59 -12.88
CA GLN A 206 -16.29 -3.91 -14.17
C GLN A 206 -16.94 -4.76 -15.27
N THR A 207 -16.76 -6.08 -15.24
CA THR A 207 -17.44 -7.00 -16.16
C THR A 207 -18.94 -7.04 -15.86
N ALA A 208 -19.31 -7.17 -14.59
CA ALA A 208 -20.71 -7.14 -14.18
C ALA A 208 -21.43 -5.84 -14.53
N ALA A 209 -20.71 -4.71 -14.48
CA ALA A 209 -21.22 -3.40 -14.89
C ALA A 209 -21.23 -3.18 -16.42
N GLY A 210 -20.80 -4.15 -17.22
CA GLY A 210 -20.74 -4.04 -18.67
C GLY A 210 -19.64 -3.16 -19.22
N ILE A 211 -18.68 -2.76 -18.38
CA ILE A 211 -17.50 -1.96 -18.78
C ILE A 211 -16.51 -2.87 -19.54
N ARG A 212 -16.49 -4.16 -19.21
CA ARG A 212 -15.69 -5.20 -19.86
C ARG A 212 -16.58 -6.29 -20.42
N GLU A 213 -16.15 -6.86 -21.53
CA GLU A 213 -16.94 -7.86 -22.26
C GLU A 213 -17.02 -9.19 -21.48
N CYS A 214 -15.90 -9.67 -20.96
CA CYS A 214 -15.83 -10.96 -20.26
C CYS A 214 -14.68 -11.01 -19.25
N LEU A 215 -14.72 -12.03 -18.39
CA LEU A 215 -13.58 -12.45 -17.56
C LEU A 215 -12.70 -13.39 -18.37
N SER A 216 -11.38 -13.26 -18.19
CA SER A 216 -10.41 -14.20 -18.74
C SER A 216 -9.88 -15.11 -17.64
N VAL A 217 -9.92 -16.41 -17.88
CA VAL A 217 -9.31 -17.43 -17.03
C VAL A 217 -7.95 -17.79 -17.61
N PHE A 218 -6.88 -17.58 -16.82
CA PHE A 218 -5.49 -17.78 -17.25
C PHE A 218 -4.95 -19.12 -16.74
N GLY A 219 -5.54 -20.21 -17.17
CA GLY A 219 -5.17 -21.58 -16.81
C GLY A 219 -6.16 -22.25 -15.87
N ASP A 220 -6.20 -23.57 -15.97
CA ASP A 220 -7.07 -24.47 -15.22
C ASP A 220 -6.32 -25.74 -14.80
N ASP A 221 -4.98 -25.65 -14.74
CA ASP A 221 -4.06 -26.77 -14.53
C ASP A 221 -3.31 -26.69 -13.18
N TYR A 222 -3.82 -25.87 -12.24
CA TYR A 222 -3.28 -25.85 -10.88
C TYR A 222 -3.59 -27.17 -10.14
N PRO A 223 -2.72 -27.56 -9.18
CA PRO A 223 -2.92 -28.80 -8.40
C PRO A 223 -4.00 -28.61 -7.32
N THR A 224 -5.21 -28.26 -7.75
CA THR A 224 -6.41 -28.01 -6.94
C THR A 224 -7.56 -28.86 -7.47
N PRO A 225 -8.66 -29.12 -6.70
CA PRO A 225 -9.74 -29.98 -7.13
C PRO A 225 -10.43 -29.55 -8.44
N ASP A 226 -10.45 -28.25 -8.73
CA ASP A 226 -11.08 -27.67 -9.92
C ASP A 226 -10.09 -27.03 -10.90
N GLY A 227 -8.78 -27.21 -10.67
CA GLY A 227 -7.73 -26.63 -11.49
C GLY A 227 -7.54 -25.12 -11.30
N SER A 228 -8.32 -24.47 -10.45
CA SER A 228 -8.20 -23.01 -10.20
C SER A 228 -7.11 -22.68 -9.17
N ASN A 229 -6.65 -21.44 -9.19
CA ASN A 229 -5.65 -20.97 -8.24
C ASN A 229 -6.30 -20.54 -6.92
N ILE A 230 -5.80 -21.03 -5.79
CA ILE A 230 -6.24 -20.65 -4.45
C ILE A 230 -5.56 -19.35 -4.04
N ARG A 231 -6.32 -18.42 -3.46
CA ARG A 231 -5.85 -17.15 -2.90
C ARG A 231 -6.53 -16.86 -1.58
N ASP A 232 -5.77 -16.28 -0.65
CA ASP A 232 -6.31 -15.74 0.59
C ASP A 232 -6.75 -14.29 0.37
N TYR A 233 -7.94 -13.97 0.86
CA TYR A 233 -8.52 -12.63 0.80
C TYR A 233 -8.77 -12.10 2.21
N ILE A 234 -8.63 -10.78 2.36
CA ILE A 234 -8.91 -10.06 3.59
C ILE A 234 -9.76 -8.84 3.27
N ASP A 235 -10.70 -8.50 4.13
CA ASP A 235 -11.46 -7.25 4.00
C ASP A 235 -10.53 -6.04 4.19
N VAL A 236 -10.77 -5.00 3.38
CA VAL A 236 -9.91 -3.80 3.36
C VAL A 236 -10.04 -2.94 4.61
#